data_2d2b1400072adfbffe9759bc45dcc292
#
_entry.id   2d2b1400072adfbffe9759bc45dcc292
#
_cell.length_a   1.000
_cell.length_b   1.000
_cell.length_c   1.000
_cell.angle_alpha   90.00
_cell.angle_beta   90.00
_cell.angle_gamma   90.00
#
_symmetry.space_group_name_H-M   'P 1'
#
loop_
_entity.id
_entity.type
_entity.pdbx_description
1 polymer ?
#
loop_
_entity_poly.entity_id
_entity_poly.type
_entity_poly.pdbx_seq_one_letter_code
_entity_poly.pdbx_strand_id
1 'polypeptide(L)'
;MAKVAFVTGATRGIGKQIAIEFAKDGYDIAFNYRKENEDLENIKKQIKELNVRCLLVKGDVSIFDDTANMVNQIINEFGKIDVLVNNAGITKDALLMRMKKEDFEDVINVNLVGTFNVTKNVIPYMIKQRSGRIINISSVVGVSGNAGQTNYSASKAGIIGFTKSLAKEVASRNILVNAVAPGFIETQMTDVLKQEVKEEIAKNIPLRRMGTPEDVANVVKFLAGEQSSYITGQVINVDGGMLM
;
A
#
# COMPACT_ATOMS: atom_id res chain seq x y z
N MET A 1 -24.45 -3.52 5.81
CA MET A 1 -23.14 -4.03 6.33
C MET A 1 -22.09 -2.98 6.03
N ALA A 2 -21.14 -2.76 6.95
CA ALA A 2 -20.02 -1.88 6.73
C ALA A 2 -19.18 -2.35 5.51
N LYS A 3 -18.48 -1.43 4.83
CA LYS A 3 -17.48 -1.81 3.83
C LYS A 3 -16.25 -2.38 4.54
N VAL A 4 -15.51 -3.26 3.88
CA VAL A 4 -14.32 -3.92 4.44
C VAL A 4 -13.08 -3.49 3.67
N ALA A 5 -12.09 -2.95 4.37
CA ALA A 5 -10.79 -2.61 3.81
C ALA A 5 -9.71 -3.58 4.30
N PHE A 6 -8.99 -4.20 3.37
CA PHE A 6 -7.79 -4.98 3.66
C PHE A 6 -6.55 -4.17 3.28
N VAL A 7 -5.70 -3.85 4.27
CA VAL A 7 -4.48 -3.06 4.10
C VAL A 7 -3.27 -3.90 4.44
N THR A 8 -2.38 -4.14 3.47
CA THR A 8 -1.16 -4.88 3.74
C THR A 8 -0.07 -3.99 4.34
N GLY A 9 0.70 -4.53 5.30
CA GLY A 9 1.79 -3.78 5.95
C GLY A 9 1.32 -2.58 6.77
N ALA A 10 0.15 -2.69 7.44
CA ALA A 10 -0.45 -1.57 8.17
C ALA A 10 -0.02 -1.46 9.64
N THR A 11 1.11 -2.04 10.01
CA THR A 11 1.63 -1.97 11.39
C THR A 11 2.33 -0.65 11.72
N ARG A 12 2.63 0.19 10.72
CA ARG A 12 3.30 1.48 10.88
C ARG A 12 3.16 2.36 9.63
N GLY A 13 3.61 3.61 9.75
CA GLY A 13 3.76 4.54 8.62
C GLY A 13 2.48 4.74 7.81
N ILE A 14 2.62 4.73 6.49
CA ILE A 14 1.53 4.98 5.53
C ILE A 14 0.40 3.97 5.71
N GLY A 15 0.71 2.67 5.80
CA GLY A 15 -0.30 1.63 5.93
C GLY A 15 -1.14 1.76 7.20
N LYS A 16 -0.51 2.09 8.35
CA LYS A 16 -1.22 2.37 9.61
C LYS A 16 -2.18 3.54 9.44
N GLN A 17 -1.72 4.65 8.86
CA GLN A 17 -2.56 5.81 8.67
C GLN A 17 -3.73 5.53 7.73
N ILE A 18 -3.51 4.79 6.64
CA ILE A 18 -4.58 4.35 5.74
C ILE A 18 -5.63 3.54 6.49
N ALA A 19 -5.22 2.57 7.31
CA ALA A 19 -6.16 1.76 8.10
C ALA A 19 -6.98 2.61 9.08
N ILE A 20 -6.36 3.57 9.76
CA ILE A 20 -7.03 4.50 10.67
C ILE A 20 -8.02 5.39 9.90
N GLU A 21 -7.64 5.94 8.76
CA GLU A 21 -8.52 6.80 7.97
C GLU A 21 -9.73 6.05 7.41
N PHE A 22 -9.58 4.80 6.97
CA PHE A 22 -10.72 3.96 6.60
C PHE A 22 -11.63 3.65 7.79
N ALA A 23 -11.04 3.40 8.98
CA ALA A 23 -11.81 3.17 10.19
C ALA A 23 -12.65 4.39 10.60
N LYS A 24 -12.11 5.61 10.48
CA LYS A 24 -12.84 6.87 10.69
C LYS A 24 -14.04 7.02 9.74
N ASP A 25 -13.95 6.48 8.53
CA ASP A 25 -15.03 6.47 7.54
C ASP A 25 -15.99 5.26 7.71
N GLY A 26 -15.87 4.51 8.81
CA GLY A 26 -16.78 3.42 9.17
C GLY A 26 -16.50 2.10 8.44
N TYR A 27 -15.33 1.92 7.86
CA TYR A 27 -14.93 0.62 7.30
C TYR A 27 -14.52 -0.35 8.40
N ASP A 28 -14.93 -1.60 8.29
CA ASP A 28 -14.29 -2.71 9.02
C ASP A 28 -12.88 -2.92 8.45
N ILE A 29 -11.90 -3.15 9.29
CA ILE A 29 -10.49 -3.19 8.90
C ILE A 29 -9.91 -4.57 9.07
N ALA A 30 -9.29 -5.09 8.01
CA ALA A 30 -8.32 -6.17 8.08
C ALA A 30 -6.93 -5.64 7.76
N PHE A 31 -5.91 -6.06 8.52
CA PHE A 31 -4.53 -5.79 8.13
C PHE A 31 -3.59 -6.93 8.48
N ASN A 32 -2.53 -7.09 7.66
CA ASN A 32 -1.57 -8.13 7.92
C ASN A 32 -0.34 -7.64 8.70
N TYR A 33 0.24 -8.56 9.43
CA TYR A 33 1.55 -8.41 10.06
C TYR A 33 2.39 -9.67 9.82
N ARG A 34 3.71 -9.51 9.79
CA ARG A 34 4.64 -10.64 9.64
C ARG A 34 5.23 -11.08 10.98
N LYS A 35 5.61 -10.11 11.80
CA LYS A 35 6.19 -10.35 13.14
C LYS A 35 5.34 -9.66 14.19
N GLU A 36 5.15 -10.32 15.30
CA GLU A 36 4.51 -9.74 16.46
C GLU A 36 5.39 -8.61 17.03
N ASN A 37 4.76 -7.53 17.41
CA ASN A 37 5.36 -6.41 18.10
C ASN A 37 4.32 -5.76 19.03
N GLU A 38 4.76 -4.93 19.96
CA GLU A 38 3.90 -4.27 20.95
C GLU A 38 2.91 -3.27 20.30
N ASP A 39 3.22 -2.77 19.10
CA ASP A 39 2.36 -1.81 18.39
C ASP A 39 1.06 -2.44 17.87
N LEU A 40 1.02 -3.76 17.65
CA LEU A 40 -0.15 -4.43 17.04
C LEU A 40 -1.42 -4.26 17.87
N GLU A 41 -1.33 -4.50 19.19
CA GLU A 41 -2.49 -4.35 20.07
C GLU A 41 -2.89 -2.86 20.21
N ASN A 42 -1.93 -1.94 20.21
CA ASN A 42 -2.20 -0.50 20.23
C ASN A 42 -2.95 -0.04 18.99
N ILE A 43 -2.54 -0.50 17.79
CA ILE A 43 -3.23 -0.16 16.53
C ILE A 43 -4.64 -0.75 16.51
N LYS A 44 -4.77 -2.01 16.92
CA LYS A 44 -6.07 -2.69 17.03
C LYS A 44 -7.01 -1.97 17.98
N LYS A 45 -6.50 -1.50 19.12
CA LYS A 45 -7.27 -0.70 20.08
C LYS A 45 -7.72 0.62 19.46
N GLN A 46 -6.79 1.39 18.85
CA GLN A 46 -7.11 2.64 18.17
C GLN A 46 -8.22 2.47 17.11
N ILE A 47 -8.15 1.40 16.31
CA ILE A 47 -9.18 1.12 15.30
C ILE A 47 -10.51 0.76 15.95
N LYS A 48 -10.51 -0.08 16.99
CA LYS A 48 -11.74 -0.46 17.70
C LYS A 48 -12.42 0.71 18.42
N GLU A 49 -11.66 1.69 18.91
CA GLU A 49 -12.20 2.92 19.52
C GLU A 49 -13.02 3.77 18.52
N LEU A 50 -12.84 3.52 17.21
CA LEU A 50 -13.65 4.12 16.14
C LEU A 50 -14.95 3.34 15.84
N ASN A 51 -15.34 2.39 16.70
CA ASN A 51 -16.56 1.58 16.61
C ASN A 51 -16.69 0.73 15.34
N VAL A 52 -15.55 0.25 14.79
CA VAL A 52 -15.49 -0.69 13.67
C VAL A 52 -14.81 -2.00 14.08
N ARG A 53 -15.07 -3.06 13.33
CA ARG A 53 -14.40 -4.34 13.57
C ARG A 53 -12.96 -4.27 13.04
N CYS A 54 -12.03 -4.95 13.73
CA CYS A 54 -10.63 -5.01 13.36
C CYS A 54 -10.11 -6.45 13.45
N LEU A 55 -9.64 -6.99 12.33
CA LEU A 55 -9.02 -8.30 12.23
C LEU A 55 -7.54 -8.18 11.85
N LEU A 56 -6.69 -8.79 12.66
CA LEU A 56 -5.27 -8.93 12.38
C LEU A 56 -5.02 -10.32 11.80
N VAL A 57 -4.35 -10.38 10.64
CA VAL A 57 -3.98 -11.63 9.99
C VAL A 57 -2.47 -11.74 9.86
N LYS A 58 -1.90 -12.85 10.36
CA LYS A 58 -0.47 -13.11 10.29
C LYS A 58 -0.12 -13.73 8.93
N GLY A 59 0.91 -13.19 8.26
CA GLY A 59 1.42 -13.78 7.02
C GLY A 59 2.45 -12.90 6.33
N ASP A 60 3.29 -13.53 5.52
CA ASP A 60 4.25 -12.87 4.63
C ASP A 60 3.64 -12.74 3.23
N VAL A 61 3.53 -11.51 2.71
CA VAL A 61 2.95 -11.28 1.39
C VAL A 61 3.76 -11.92 0.26
N SER A 62 5.05 -12.16 0.45
CA SER A 62 5.91 -12.84 -0.53
C SER A 62 5.60 -14.34 -0.66
N ILE A 63 4.88 -14.93 0.29
CA ILE A 63 4.51 -16.36 0.32
C ILE A 63 3.06 -16.50 -0.12
N PHE A 64 2.83 -17.19 -1.24
CA PHE A 64 1.49 -17.31 -1.83
C PHE A 64 0.47 -17.96 -0.89
N ASP A 65 0.86 -19.05 -0.23
CA ASP A 65 -0.04 -19.77 0.69
C ASP A 65 -0.39 -18.96 1.94
N ASP A 66 0.55 -18.14 2.44
CA ASP A 66 0.26 -17.21 3.53
C ASP A 66 -0.82 -16.20 3.10
N THR A 67 -0.70 -15.66 1.88
CA THR A 67 -1.69 -14.70 1.37
C THR A 67 -3.06 -15.34 1.16
N ALA A 68 -3.12 -16.59 0.71
CA ALA A 68 -4.38 -17.36 0.61
C ALA A 68 -5.02 -17.55 1.99
N ASN A 69 -4.22 -17.93 2.98
CA ASN A 69 -4.69 -18.10 4.36
C ASN A 69 -5.20 -16.79 4.97
N MET A 70 -4.50 -15.67 4.76
CA MET A 70 -4.93 -14.35 5.21
C MET A 70 -6.28 -13.96 4.60
N VAL A 71 -6.43 -14.10 3.28
CA VAL A 71 -7.67 -13.76 2.58
C VAL A 71 -8.83 -14.65 3.05
N ASN A 72 -8.60 -15.96 3.23
CA ASN A 72 -9.62 -16.87 3.74
C ASN A 72 -10.09 -16.46 5.16
N GLN A 73 -9.19 -16.06 6.05
CA GLN A 73 -9.56 -15.58 7.38
C GLN A 73 -10.43 -14.31 7.28
N ILE A 74 -10.07 -13.36 6.40
CA ILE A 74 -10.83 -12.12 6.20
C ILE A 74 -12.22 -12.41 5.65
N ILE A 75 -12.33 -13.30 4.67
CA ILE A 75 -13.61 -13.69 4.07
C ILE A 75 -14.49 -14.44 5.08
N ASN A 76 -13.92 -15.32 5.90
CA ASN A 76 -14.67 -16.03 6.94
C ASN A 76 -15.22 -15.06 8.01
N GLU A 77 -14.46 -14.02 8.38
CA GLU A 77 -14.87 -13.04 9.39
C GLU A 77 -15.86 -12.01 8.85
N PHE A 78 -15.59 -11.44 7.66
CA PHE A 78 -16.35 -10.30 7.14
C PHE A 78 -17.29 -10.64 5.98
N GLY A 79 -17.08 -11.78 5.32
CA GLY A 79 -17.86 -12.24 4.15
C GLY A 79 -17.47 -11.57 2.83
N LYS A 80 -16.64 -10.52 2.85
CA LYS A 80 -16.27 -9.72 1.68
C LYS A 80 -14.98 -8.93 1.88
N ILE A 81 -14.45 -8.39 0.78
CA ILE A 81 -13.42 -7.35 0.75
C ILE A 81 -13.84 -6.31 -0.28
N ASP A 82 -14.15 -5.10 0.16
CA ASP A 82 -14.56 -4.00 -0.73
C ASP A 82 -13.36 -3.21 -1.25
N VAL A 83 -12.33 -3.05 -0.42
CA VAL A 83 -11.11 -2.31 -0.74
C VAL A 83 -9.88 -3.16 -0.39
N LEU A 84 -8.96 -3.27 -1.33
CA LEU A 84 -7.61 -3.82 -1.11
C LEU A 84 -6.58 -2.70 -1.27
N VAL A 85 -5.72 -2.51 -0.26
CA VAL A 85 -4.56 -1.63 -0.36
C VAL A 85 -3.29 -2.46 -0.25
N ASN A 86 -2.58 -2.61 -1.35
CA ASN A 86 -1.27 -3.24 -1.40
C ASN A 86 -0.21 -2.19 -1.01
N ASN A 87 0.11 -2.15 0.30
CA ASN A 87 1.06 -1.20 0.86
C ASN A 87 2.34 -1.88 1.39
N ALA A 88 2.31 -3.17 1.72
CA ALA A 88 3.48 -3.89 2.22
C ALA A 88 4.68 -3.72 1.26
N GLY A 89 5.84 -3.37 1.82
CA GLY A 89 7.06 -3.19 1.04
C GLY A 89 8.28 -2.97 1.92
N ILE A 90 9.44 -3.24 1.32
CA ILE A 90 10.76 -3.04 1.93
C ILE A 90 11.68 -2.30 0.97
N THR A 91 12.75 -1.70 1.50
CA THR A 91 13.89 -1.19 0.76
C THR A 91 15.16 -1.89 1.23
N LYS A 92 16.11 -2.07 0.32
CA LYS A 92 17.49 -2.52 0.59
C LYS A 92 18.40 -1.77 -0.38
N ASP A 93 18.78 -0.57 0.02
CA ASP A 93 19.43 0.39 -0.83
C ASP A 93 20.95 0.12 -0.91
N ALA A 94 21.47 0.04 -2.11
CA ALA A 94 22.90 -0.05 -2.43
C ALA A 94 23.16 0.34 -3.88
N LEU A 95 24.32 0.92 -4.18
CA LEU A 95 24.76 1.07 -5.57
C LEU A 95 24.82 -0.30 -6.23
N LEU A 96 24.40 -0.42 -7.50
CA LEU A 96 24.28 -1.68 -8.22
C LEU A 96 25.54 -2.56 -8.11
N MET A 97 26.73 -1.96 -8.22
CA MET A 97 28.00 -2.67 -8.10
C MET A 97 28.25 -3.32 -6.72
N ARG A 98 27.52 -2.90 -5.69
CA ARG A 98 27.61 -3.42 -4.31
C ARG A 98 26.33 -4.13 -3.86
N MET A 99 25.27 -4.07 -4.65
CA MET A 99 23.99 -4.71 -4.35
C MET A 99 24.12 -6.22 -4.41
N LYS A 100 23.72 -6.90 -3.35
CA LYS A 100 23.69 -8.36 -3.34
C LYS A 100 22.47 -8.85 -4.13
N LYS A 101 22.60 -10.01 -4.78
CA LYS A 101 21.51 -10.65 -5.51
C LYS A 101 20.31 -10.89 -4.61
N GLU A 102 20.53 -11.34 -3.39
CA GLU A 102 19.52 -11.63 -2.39
C GLU A 102 18.73 -10.36 -2.01
N ASP A 103 19.41 -9.20 -1.91
CA ASP A 103 18.77 -7.92 -1.59
C ASP A 103 17.88 -7.43 -2.74
N PHE A 104 18.28 -7.70 -3.98
CA PHE A 104 17.45 -7.43 -5.15
C PHE A 104 16.21 -8.33 -5.16
N GLU A 105 16.41 -9.64 -5.01
CA GLU A 105 15.32 -10.63 -5.01
C GLU A 105 14.34 -10.41 -3.88
N ASP A 106 14.79 -10.12 -2.67
CA ASP A 106 13.92 -9.85 -1.52
C ASP A 106 13.00 -8.65 -1.77
N VAL A 107 13.54 -7.55 -2.33
CA VAL A 107 12.74 -6.36 -2.64
C VAL A 107 11.70 -6.67 -3.73
N ILE A 108 12.07 -7.38 -4.79
CA ILE A 108 11.12 -7.79 -5.83
C ILE A 108 10.05 -8.72 -5.26
N ASN A 109 10.44 -9.71 -4.46
CA ASN A 109 9.53 -10.71 -3.89
C ASN A 109 8.51 -10.06 -2.94
N VAL A 110 8.94 -9.19 -2.04
CA VAL A 110 8.01 -8.56 -1.11
C VAL A 110 7.13 -7.52 -1.82
N ASN A 111 7.73 -6.61 -2.60
CA ASN A 111 7.01 -5.46 -3.13
C ASN A 111 6.12 -5.82 -4.33
N LEU A 112 6.66 -6.55 -5.31
CA LEU A 112 5.97 -6.83 -6.57
C LEU A 112 5.24 -8.18 -6.53
N VAL A 113 5.95 -9.26 -6.19
CA VAL A 113 5.34 -10.59 -6.11
C VAL A 113 4.31 -10.62 -4.97
N GLY A 114 4.58 -9.97 -3.83
CA GLY A 114 3.62 -9.83 -2.74
C GLY A 114 2.34 -9.11 -3.16
N THR A 115 2.45 -8.00 -3.92
CA THR A 115 1.29 -7.31 -4.51
C THR A 115 0.48 -8.26 -5.41
N PHE A 116 1.15 -9.04 -6.27
CA PHE A 116 0.51 -10.05 -7.10
C PHE A 116 -0.19 -11.12 -6.24
N ASN A 117 0.49 -11.72 -5.27
CA ASN A 117 -0.02 -12.81 -4.45
C ASN A 117 -1.32 -12.41 -3.74
N VAL A 118 -1.30 -11.25 -3.04
CA VAL A 118 -2.48 -10.76 -2.32
C VAL A 118 -3.63 -10.47 -3.28
N THR A 119 -3.34 -9.76 -4.38
CA THR A 119 -4.35 -9.40 -5.37
C THR A 119 -4.95 -10.66 -6.02
N LYS A 120 -4.15 -11.65 -6.38
CA LYS A 120 -4.58 -12.91 -6.98
C LYS A 120 -5.56 -13.66 -6.07
N ASN A 121 -5.35 -13.63 -4.75
CA ASN A 121 -6.24 -14.29 -3.79
C ASN A 121 -7.50 -13.47 -3.49
N VAL A 122 -7.47 -12.14 -3.60
CA VAL A 122 -8.63 -11.25 -3.37
C VAL A 122 -9.54 -11.14 -4.59
N ILE A 123 -8.98 -11.09 -5.80
CA ILE A 123 -9.71 -10.76 -7.03
C ILE A 123 -10.91 -11.67 -7.33
N PRO A 124 -10.90 -13.01 -7.06
CA PRO A 124 -12.06 -13.84 -7.30
C PRO A 124 -13.31 -13.41 -6.51
N TYR A 125 -13.12 -12.95 -5.28
CA TYR A 125 -14.20 -12.45 -4.44
C TYR A 125 -14.76 -11.13 -4.97
N MET A 126 -13.91 -10.18 -5.37
CA MET A 126 -14.35 -8.92 -5.98
C MET A 126 -15.07 -9.14 -7.32
N ILE A 127 -14.61 -10.12 -8.15
CA ILE A 127 -15.29 -10.49 -9.40
C ILE A 127 -16.70 -11.03 -9.10
N LYS A 128 -16.84 -11.89 -8.09
CA LYS A 128 -18.14 -12.43 -7.68
C LYS A 128 -19.05 -11.34 -7.13
N GLN A 129 -18.50 -10.37 -6.37
CA GLN A 129 -19.22 -9.20 -5.86
C GLN A 129 -19.64 -8.22 -6.97
N ARG A 130 -18.97 -8.25 -8.14
CA ARG A 130 -19.06 -7.24 -9.20
C ARG A 130 -18.80 -5.82 -8.68
N SER A 131 -17.91 -5.70 -7.73
CA SER A 131 -17.49 -4.45 -7.12
C SER A 131 -16.17 -4.64 -6.39
N GLY A 132 -15.29 -3.64 -6.44
CA GLY A 132 -14.03 -3.63 -5.71
C GLY A 132 -13.19 -2.39 -6.02
N ARG A 133 -12.30 -2.07 -5.09
CA ARG A 133 -11.28 -1.02 -5.25
C ARG A 133 -9.93 -1.61 -4.87
N ILE A 134 -8.96 -1.55 -5.77
CA ILE A 134 -7.59 -1.99 -5.52
C ILE A 134 -6.68 -0.78 -5.66
N ILE A 135 -5.98 -0.43 -4.59
CA ILE A 135 -5.04 0.68 -4.56
C ILE A 135 -3.65 0.11 -4.25
N ASN A 136 -2.74 0.29 -5.18
CA ASN A 136 -1.36 -0.18 -5.06
C ASN A 136 -0.45 0.99 -4.66
N ILE A 137 0.32 0.85 -3.58
CA ILE A 137 1.28 1.86 -3.17
C ILE A 137 2.58 1.65 -3.93
N SER A 138 2.80 2.50 -4.94
CA SER A 138 4.04 2.61 -5.69
C SER A 138 5.01 3.58 -5.01
N SER A 139 5.71 4.39 -5.76
CA SER A 139 6.60 5.48 -5.30
C SER A 139 6.95 6.36 -6.50
N VAL A 140 7.29 7.63 -6.24
CA VAL A 140 7.93 8.50 -7.25
C VAL A 140 9.20 7.86 -7.83
N VAL A 141 9.93 7.08 -7.02
CA VAL A 141 11.12 6.32 -7.46
C VAL A 141 10.78 5.25 -8.50
N GLY A 142 9.56 4.71 -8.49
CA GLY A 142 9.08 3.82 -9.54
C GLY A 142 8.79 4.53 -10.86
N VAL A 143 8.65 5.86 -10.84
CA VAL A 143 8.40 6.69 -12.03
C VAL A 143 9.71 7.25 -12.58
N SER A 144 10.56 7.84 -11.71
CA SER A 144 11.77 8.57 -12.11
C SER A 144 13.08 7.77 -11.96
N GLY A 145 13.07 6.70 -11.15
CA GLY A 145 14.31 6.06 -10.70
C GLY A 145 15.01 6.84 -9.58
N ASN A 146 15.94 6.18 -8.90
CA ASN A 146 16.84 6.82 -7.94
C ASN A 146 18.14 6.02 -7.83
N ALA A 147 19.29 6.72 -7.76
CA ALA A 147 20.59 6.07 -7.58
C ALA A 147 20.63 5.29 -6.25
N GLY A 148 21.15 4.05 -6.29
CA GLY A 148 21.19 3.17 -5.13
C GLY A 148 19.90 2.38 -4.86
N GLN A 149 18.86 2.57 -5.67
CA GLN A 149 17.55 1.93 -5.50
C GLN A 149 17.08 1.16 -6.74
N THR A 150 17.99 0.53 -7.48
CA THR A 150 17.64 -0.20 -8.71
C THR A 150 16.63 -1.32 -8.47
N ASN A 151 16.73 -2.06 -7.35
CA ASN A 151 15.76 -3.07 -6.91
C ASN A 151 14.40 -2.45 -6.56
N TYR A 152 14.40 -1.39 -5.75
CA TYR A 152 13.19 -0.73 -5.30
C TYR A 152 12.47 -0.04 -6.47
N SER A 153 13.21 0.71 -7.30
CA SER A 153 12.68 1.35 -8.51
C SER A 153 12.04 0.32 -9.45
N ALA A 154 12.73 -0.80 -9.72
CA ALA A 154 12.20 -1.87 -10.54
C ALA A 154 10.91 -2.46 -9.98
N SER A 155 10.85 -2.71 -8.65
CA SER A 155 9.65 -3.23 -7.99
C SER A 155 8.47 -2.26 -8.10
N LYS A 156 8.71 -0.96 -7.87
CA LYS A 156 7.66 0.08 -7.87
C LYS A 156 7.21 0.43 -9.30
N ALA A 157 8.09 0.39 -10.28
CA ALA A 157 7.74 0.48 -11.70
C ALA A 157 6.91 -0.74 -12.15
N GLY A 158 7.28 -1.95 -11.69
CA GLY A 158 6.50 -3.17 -11.93
C GLY A 158 5.06 -3.06 -11.41
N ILE A 159 4.86 -2.47 -10.22
CA ILE A 159 3.53 -2.20 -9.66
C ILE A 159 2.72 -1.27 -10.57
N ILE A 160 3.33 -0.27 -11.19
CA ILE A 160 2.67 0.63 -12.14
C ILE A 160 2.16 -0.16 -13.35
N GLY A 161 3.02 -1.00 -13.95
CA GLY A 161 2.64 -1.87 -15.07
C GLY A 161 1.53 -2.85 -14.69
N PHE A 162 1.67 -3.51 -13.53
CA PHE A 162 0.66 -4.41 -12.97
C PHE A 162 -0.69 -3.72 -12.80
N THR A 163 -0.72 -2.52 -12.21
CA THR A 163 -1.92 -1.70 -12.02
C THR A 163 -2.66 -1.45 -13.33
N LYS A 164 -1.95 -0.99 -14.35
CA LYS A 164 -2.52 -0.65 -15.65
C LYS A 164 -3.09 -1.88 -16.39
N SER A 165 -2.40 -3.01 -16.31
CA SER A 165 -2.86 -4.25 -16.94
C SER A 165 -4.09 -4.80 -16.24
N LEU A 166 -4.04 -4.93 -14.90
CA LEU A 166 -5.15 -5.45 -14.12
C LEU A 166 -6.40 -4.57 -14.25
N ALA A 167 -6.25 -3.24 -14.28
CA ALA A 167 -7.37 -2.33 -14.50
C ALA A 167 -8.16 -2.65 -15.76
N LYS A 168 -7.48 -2.97 -16.87
CA LYS A 168 -8.12 -3.35 -18.14
C LYS A 168 -8.85 -4.69 -18.05
N GLU A 169 -8.28 -5.66 -17.31
CA GLU A 169 -8.86 -7.00 -17.18
C GLU A 169 -10.17 -6.99 -16.38
N VAL A 170 -10.27 -6.15 -15.33
CA VAL A 170 -11.36 -6.24 -14.35
C VAL A 170 -12.37 -5.09 -14.41
N ALA A 171 -12.15 -4.08 -15.26
CA ALA A 171 -13.04 -2.91 -15.37
C ALA A 171 -14.50 -3.31 -15.68
N SER A 172 -14.71 -4.32 -16.54
CA SER A 172 -16.06 -4.83 -16.88
C SER A 172 -16.80 -5.48 -15.69
N ARG A 173 -16.09 -5.71 -14.59
CA ARG A 173 -16.63 -6.21 -13.33
C ARG A 173 -16.85 -5.12 -12.28
N ASN A 174 -16.75 -3.85 -12.68
CA ASN A 174 -16.84 -2.70 -11.77
C ASN A 174 -15.77 -2.73 -10.66
N ILE A 175 -14.59 -3.24 -10.99
CA ILE A 175 -13.42 -3.24 -10.11
C ILE A 175 -12.44 -2.19 -10.63
N LEU A 176 -12.14 -1.18 -9.82
CA LEU A 176 -11.21 -0.12 -10.19
C LEU A 176 -9.85 -0.38 -9.55
N VAL A 177 -8.80 -0.23 -10.34
CA VAL A 177 -7.42 -0.50 -9.92
C VAL A 177 -6.57 0.72 -10.22
N ASN A 178 -6.02 1.34 -9.18
CA ASN A 178 -5.18 2.52 -9.30
C ASN A 178 -3.91 2.37 -8.46
N ALA A 179 -2.92 3.19 -8.73
CA ALA A 179 -1.71 3.30 -7.93
C ALA A 179 -1.59 4.71 -7.33
N VAL A 180 -1.03 4.78 -6.14
CA VAL A 180 -0.55 6.01 -5.52
C VAL A 180 0.97 5.93 -5.48
N ALA A 181 1.65 7.00 -5.88
CA ALA A 181 3.10 7.13 -5.91
C ALA A 181 3.53 8.23 -4.91
N PRO A 182 3.78 7.88 -3.63
CA PRO A 182 4.26 8.84 -2.65
C PRO A 182 5.67 9.33 -2.98
N GLY A 183 5.94 10.61 -2.68
CA GLY A 183 7.27 11.18 -2.59
C GLY A 183 7.95 10.87 -1.25
N PHE A 184 8.70 11.84 -0.71
CA PHE A 184 9.27 11.72 0.63
C PHE A 184 8.20 11.98 1.68
N ILE A 185 7.87 10.94 2.46
CA ILE A 185 6.84 10.94 3.50
C ILE A 185 7.50 10.75 4.86
N GLU A 186 7.11 11.54 5.85
CA GLU A 186 7.54 11.42 7.25
C GLU A 186 7.02 10.12 7.85
N THR A 187 7.93 9.18 8.07
CA THR A 187 7.64 7.86 8.64
C THR A 187 8.85 7.39 9.44
N GLN A 188 8.70 6.33 10.22
CA GLN A 188 9.83 5.70 10.90
C GLN A 188 11.00 5.34 9.93
N MET A 189 10.71 5.15 8.65
CA MET A 189 11.73 4.87 7.64
C MET A 189 12.58 6.11 7.33
N THR A 190 12.01 7.30 7.42
CA THR A 190 12.69 8.60 7.19
C THR A 190 13.17 9.25 8.49
N ASP A 191 12.75 8.75 9.67
CA ASP A 191 13.17 9.29 10.97
C ASP A 191 14.65 9.06 11.27
N VAL A 192 15.24 8.06 10.64
CA VAL A 192 16.69 7.78 10.72
C VAL A 192 17.55 8.85 10.00
N LEU A 193 16.95 9.68 9.17
CA LEU A 193 17.64 10.76 8.47
C LEU A 193 17.93 11.91 9.43
N LYS A 194 19.14 12.48 9.33
CA LYS A 194 19.51 13.68 10.07
C LYS A 194 18.64 14.86 9.66
N GLN A 195 18.45 15.82 10.57
CA GLN A 195 17.61 17.00 10.34
C GLN A 195 18.06 17.80 9.11
N GLU A 196 19.38 17.97 8.93
CA GLU A 196 19.95 18.70 7.80
C GLU A 196 19.56 18.04 6.45
N VAL A 197 19.54 16.69 6.42
CA VAL A 197 19.13 15.94 5.23
C VAL A 197 17.64 16.11 4.95
N LYS A 198 16.80 16.09 5.99
CA LYS A 198 15.35 16.35 5.85
C LYS A 198 15.08 17.74 5.30
N GLU A 199 15.81 18.74 5.78
CA GLU A 199 15.71 20.13 5.30
C GLU A 199 16.16 20.27 3.83
N GLU A 200 17.22 19.58 3.45
CA GLU A 200 17.69 19.57 2.05
C GLU A 200 16.66 18.89 1.13
N ILE A 201 16.08 17.76 1.56
CA ILE A 201 14.98 17.11 0.83
C ILE A 201 13.81 18.09 0.67
N ALA A 202 13.39 18.75 1.75
CA ALA A 202 12.28 19.71 1.72
C ALA A 202 12.54 20.89 0.78
N LYS A 203 13.79 21.37 0.67
CA LYS A 203 14.17 22.43 -0.28
C LYS A 203 13.99 22.03 -1.75
N ASN A 204 14.11 20.73 -2.05
CA ASN A 204 13.95 20.21 -3.40
C ASN A 204 12.49 19.86 -3.74
N ILE A 205 11.59 19.93 -2.77
CA ILE A 205 10.15 19.73 -2.97
C ILE A 205 9.50 21.11 -3.22
N PRO A 206 8.74 21.31 -4.30
CA PRO A 206 8.08 22.60 -4.57
C PRO A 206 7.21 23.10 -3.42
N LEU A 207 6.47 22.22 -2.72
CA LEU A 207 5.70 22.58 -1.52
C LEU A 207 6.55 22.82 -0.26
N ARG A 208 7.88 22.71 -0.35
CA ARG A 208 8.85 23.03 0.72
C ARG A 208 8.65 22.26 2.02
N ARG A 209 8.02 21.10 1.96
CA ARG A 209 7.88 20.16 3.08
C ARG A 209 7.89 18.73 2.59
N MET A 210 8.24 17.81 3.46
CA MET A 210 7.93 16.40 3.28
C MET A 210 6.41 16.20 3.41
N GLY A 211 5.88 15.17 2.77
CA GLY A 211 4.49 14.76 2.97
C GLY A 211 4.32 14.00 4.29
N THR A 212 3.08 13.92 4.76
CA THR A 212 2.70 13.09 5.91
C THR A 212 2.04 11.79 5.46
N PRO A 213 1.99 10.74 6.29
CA PRO A 213 1.18 9.55 5.99
C PRO A 213 -0.29 9.89 5.70
N GLU A 214 -0.82 10.94 6.31
CA GLU A 214 -2.19 11.41 6.09
C GLU A 214 -2.38 12.00 4.69
N ASP A 215 -1.40 12.74 4.15
CA ASP A 215 -1.44 13.23 2.76
C ASP A 215 -1.67 12.07 1.77
N VAL A 216 -0.99 10.94 1.99
CA VAL A 216 -1.16 9.72 1.17
C VAL A 216 -2.49 9.04 1.43
N ALA A 217 -2.87 8.88 2.71
CA ALA A 217 -4.10 8.19 3.09
C ALA A 217 -5.35 8.89 2.54
N ASN A 218 -5.37 10.21 2.48
CA ASN A 218 -6.48 10.98 1.90
C ASN A 218 -6.68 10.68 0.41
N VAL A 219 -5.61 10.54 -0.37
CA VAL A 219 -5.70 10.15 -1.79
C VAL A 219 -6.17 8.70 -1.92
N VAL A 220 -5.68 7.80 -1.06
CA VAL A 220 -6.14 6.39 -1.05
C VAL A 220 -7.63 6.31 -0.74
N LYS A 221 -8.13 7.07 0.24
CA LYS A 221 -9.57 7.17 0.58
C LYS A 221 -10.39 7.68 -0.61
N PHE A 222 -9.93 8.75 -1.25
CA PHE A 222 -10.58 9.28 -2.45
C PHE A 222 -10.71 8.20 -3.54
N LEU A 223 -9.62 7.47 -3.83
CA LEU A 223 -9.62 6.40 -4.83
C LEU A 223 -10.49 5.19 -4.43
N ALA A 224 -10.73 4.96 -3.15
CA ALA A 224 -11.64 3.94 -2.65
C ALA A 224 -13.12 4.37 -2.62
N GLY A 225 -13.38 5.67 -2.75
CA GLY A 225 -14.70 6.28 -2.69
C GLY A 225 -15.47 6.26 -4.02
N GLU A 226 -16.74 6.66 -3.94
CA GLU A 226 -17.61 6.77 -5.12
C GLU A 226 -17.22 7.97 -6.01
N GLN A 227 -16.58 8.99 -5.45
CA GLN A 227 -16.12 10.18 -6.18
C GLN A 227 -15.10 9.85 -7.26
N SER A 228 -14.41 8.71 -7.15
CA SER A 228 -13.43 8.21 -8.12
C SER A 228 -13.97 7.13 -9.06
N SER A 229 -15.30 6.98 -9.16
CA SER A 229 -15.95 5.87 -9.88
C SER A 229 -15.60 5.79 -11.39
N TYR A 230 -15.02 6.83 -11.95
CA TYR A 230 -14.55 6.86 -13.35
C TYR A 230 -13.03 6.93 -13.49
N ILE A 231 -12.30 6.57 -12.42
CA ILE A 231 -10.82 6.58 -12.37
C ILE A 231 -10.32 5.14 -12.22
N THR A 232 -9.66 4.62 -13.26
CA THR A 232 -9.01 3.30 -13.21
C THR A 232 -7.75 3.28 -14.07
N GLY A 233 -6.74 2.48 -13.69
CA GLY A 233 -5.46 2.37 -14.37
C GLY A 233 -4.53 3.58 -14.19
N GLN A 234 -4.86 4.50 -13.27
CA GLN A 234 -4.09 5.72 -13.05
C GLN A 234 -3.01 5.54 -12.00
N VAL A 235 -1.98 6.38 -12.11
CA VAL A 235 -0.91 6.54 -11.11
C VAL A 235 -0.97 7.98 -10.62
N ILE A 236 -1.29 8.18 -9.36
CA ILE A 236 -1.42 9.51 -8.75
C ILE A 236 -0.20 9.76 -7.87
N ASN A 237 0.60 10.75 -8.24
CA ASN A 237 1.72 11.20 -7.43
C ASN A 237 1.20 11.99 -6.21
N VAL A 238 1.77 11.70 -5.03
CA VAL A 238 1.55 12.43 -3.78
C VAL A 238 2.91 12.83 -3.26
N ASP A 239 3.48 13.86 -3.86
CA ASP A 239 4.91 14.14 -3.79
C ASP A 239 5.27 15.63 -3.61
N GLY A 240 4.27 16.48 -3.42
CA GLY A 240 4.49 17.92 -3.27
C GLY A 240 5.04 18.61 -4.52
N GLY A 241 4.90 17.98 -5.69
CA GLY A 241 5.35 18.50 -6.99
C GLY A 241 6.77 18.09 -7.36
N MET A 242 7.35 17.06 -6.72
CA MET A 242 8.71 16.57 -7.06
C MET A 242 8.80 16.08 -8.51
N LEU A 243 7.74 15.49 -9.02
CA LEU A 243 7.65 15.01 -10.40
C LEU A 243 6.57 15.78 -11.14
N MET A 244 6.99 16.82 -11.83
CA MET A 244 6.15 17.64 -12.71
C MET A 244 6.73 17.63 -14.11
#